data_0ef86a2d63b1219c61221895873cb215
#
_entry.id   0ef86a2d63b1219c61221895873cb215
#
_cell.length_a   1.000
_cell.length_b   1.000
_cell.length_c   1.000
_cell.angle_alpha   90.00
_cell.angle_beta   90.00
_cell.angle_gamma   90.00
#
_symmetry.space_group_name_H-M   'P 1'
#
loop_
_entity.id
_entity.type
_entity.pdbx_description
1 polymer ?
#
loop_
_entity_poly.entity_id
_entity_poly.type
_entity_poly.pdbx_seq_one_letter_code
_entity_poly.pdbx_strand_id
1 'polypeptide(L)'
;MDSPPAAPVPAYEIGGQRWDRTMPDFPEAIAKAHAHHLRPRCLCRPGAPGVEMYVARLSDGYLIKRMPNTGWQHATDCPSYEPPAEFSGLGPLVGSAIVENPVTGVTSLRLDFPMTKLPGRHVQPAAGSASSSVAAQGQKLGLRALLHYLWDQAELTHWKPGFVGRRHWATVRRHLLQAAENKTTHGQPLQASLYIPEVFSVEQRDTIQTRRQRLWARAAPRHGQPQPLLLMVAEVKEIVPTRYVHKAIIKHLPDQAFSLDDALYRRLGRRFKRELTLWGMESDLHLLMVATIRVDEAGTPCIVEMSLMLTTCQWLTVDDGWERQLVEALVRQGRSFVKGLRYNMQGDQALVCASLLDCGAMSCPLFIDREHSAEVEMLIDFFGPTPDPGDPVWRWNPTLGDMPALPLPDQGRSTSDTGQLPDTRIIQPP
;
A
#
# COMPACT_ATOMS: atom_id res chain seq x y z
N MET A 1 2.02 1.76 -39.59
CA MET A 1 2.03 1.25 -38.19
C MET A 1 1.27 2.28 -37.39
N ASP A 2 -0.03 2.05 -37.22
CA ASP A 2 -0.90 2.97 -36.48
C ASP A 2 -0.52 2.91 -35.00
N SER A 3 -0.26 4.08 -34.42
CA SER A 3 -0.03 4.19 -32.98
C SER A 3 -1.30 3.75 -32.24
N PRO A 4 -1.20 2.90 -31.21
CA PRO A 4 -2.35 2.47 -30.45
C PRO A 4 -3.06 3.68 -29.81
N PRO A 5 -4.40 3.65 -29.70
CA PRO A 5 -5.16 4.74 -29.09
C PRO A 5 -4.70 4.95 -27.65
N ALA A 6 -4.48 6.21 -27.28
CA ALA A 6 -4.13 6.58 -25.92
C ALA A 6 -5.24 6.18 -24.94
N ALA A 7 -4.89 5.70 -23.75
CA ALA A 7 -5.85 5.38 -22.70
C ALA A 7 -6.80 6.57 -22.47
N PRO A 8 -8.10 6.34 -22.25
CA PRO A 8 -9.05 7.42 -22.06
C PRO A 8 -8.62 8.26 -20.83
N VAL A 9 -8.40 9.56 -21.08
CA VAL A 9 -8.09 10.49 -20.01
C VAL A 9 -9.33 10.63 -19.12
N PRO A 10 -9.21 10.45 -17.79
CA PRO A 10 -10.34 10.56 -16.89
C PRO A 10 -11.03 11.93 -17.04
N ALA A 11 -12.31 11.91 -17.37
CA ALA A 11 -13.14 13.10 -17.47
C ALA A 11 -13.90 13.31 -16.16
N TYR A 12 -14.05 14.57 -15.77
CA TYR A 12 -14.75 14.97 -14.55
C TYR A 12 -15.83 16.01 -14.90
N GLU A 13 -16.91 16.04 -14.12
CA GLU A 13 -17.84 17.13 -14.09
C GLU A 13 -17.55 17.97 -12.84
N ILE A 14 -17.32 19.28 -13.02
CA ILE A 14 -17.09 20.24 -11.92
C ILE A 14 -17.97 21.44 -12.17
N GLY A 15 -18.91 21.72 -11.27
CA GLY A 15 -19.81 22.88 -11.40
C GLY A 15 -20.68 22.84 -12.67
N GLY A 16 -21.08 21.64 -13.14
CA GLY A 16 -21.88 21.46 -14.34
C GLY A 16 -21.08 21.51 -15.66
N GLN A 17 -19.76 21.67 -15.60
CA GLN A 17 -18.88 21.65 -16.77
C GLN A 17 -18.03 20.38 -16.80
N ARG A 18 -17.75 19.88 -18.01
CA ARG A 18 -16.90 18.71 -18.22
C ARG A 18 -15.43 19.15 -18.35
N TRP A 19 -14.57 18.47 -17.62
CA TRP A 19 -13.14 18.72 -17.53
C TRP A 19 -12.36 17.43 -17.73
N ASP A 20 -11.16 17.55 -18.28
CA ASP A 20 -10.14 16.50 -18.23
C ASP A 20 -8.79 17.11 -17.81
N ARG A 21 -7.86 16.24 -17.42
CA ARG A 21 -6.56 16.67 -16.90
C ARG A 21 -5.64 17.35 -17.93
N THR A 22 -5.98 17.28 -19.21
CA THR A 22 -5.16 17.86 -20.30
C THR A 22 -5.56 19.31 -20.59
N MET A 23 -6.72 19.75 -20.10
CA MET A 23 -7.21 21.12 -20.28
C MET A 23 -6.34 22.11 -19.50
N PRO A 24 -5.88 23.23 -20.13
CA PRO A 24 -5.00 24.22 -19.48
C PRO A 24 -5.58 24.79 -18.18
N ASP A 25 -6.88 25.04 -18.15
CA ASP A 25 -7.58 25.67 -17.02
C ASP A 25 -8.03 24.66 -15.95
N PHE A 26 -7.73 23.36 -16.11
CA PHE A 26 -8.08 22.33 -15.15
C PHE A 26 -7.52 22.56 -13.74
N PRO A 27 -6.26 23.04 -13.57
CA PRO A 27 -5.71 23.38 -12.25
C PRO A 27 -6.53 24.43 -11.52
N GLU A 28 -6.96 25.47 -12.25
CA GLU A 28 -7.78 26.55 -11.68
C GLU A 28 -9.20 26.06 -11.32
N ALA A 29 -9.81 25.22 -12.18
CA ALA A 29 -11.11 24.62 -11.92
C ALA A 29 -11.10 23.76 -10.63
N ILE A 30 -10.03 22.98 -10.39
CA ILE A 30 -9.89 22.20 -9.17
C ILE A 30 -9.67 23.11 -7.95
N ALA A 31 -8.84 24.14 -8.06
CA ALA A 31 -8.62 25.10 -6.98
C ALA A 31 -9.93 25.80 -6.56
N LYS A 32 -10.74 26.23 -7.54
CA LYS A 32 -12.08 26.79 -7.32
C LYS A 32 -13.01 25.76 -6.68
N ALA A 33 -13.00 24.50 -7.17
CA ALA A 33 -13.81 23.43 -6.59
C ALA A 33 -13.47 23.22 -5.11
N HIS A 34 -12.18 23.21 -4.75
CA HIS A 34 -11.75 23.14 -3.36
C HIS A 34 -12.23 24.34 -2.52
N ALA A 35 -12.03 25.57 -3.01
CA ALA A 35 -12.40 26.79 -2.30
C ALA A 35 -13.91 26.89 -2.04
N HIS A 36 -14.74 26.41 -2.96
CA HIS A 36 -16.20 26.44 -2.86
C HIS A 36 -16.81 25.11 -2.38
N HIS A 37 -15.99 24.15 -1.92
CA HIS A 37 -16.43 22.82 -1.47
C HIS A 37 -17.28 22.07 -2.50
N LEU A 38 -17.06 22.31 -3.80
CA LEU A 38 -17.74 21.59 -4.86
C LEU A 38 -17.28 20.13 -4.90
N ARG A 39 -18.20 19.24 -5.27
CA ARG A 39 -17.95 17.82 -5.43
C ARG A 39 -17.77 17.49 -6.91
N PRO A 40 -16.54 17.26 -7.41
CA PRO A 40 -16.35 16.73 -8.75
C PRO A 40 -17.05 15.38 -8.92
N ARG A 41 -17.47 15.05 -10.14
CA ARG A 41 -17.98 13.72 -10.47
C ARG A 41 -17.12 13.08 -11.53
N CYS A 42 -16.68 11.85 -11.29
CA CYS A 42 -15.93 11.07 -12.28
C CYS A 42 -16.88 10.50 -13.33
N LEU A 43 -16.61 10.75 -14.60
CA LEU A 43 -17.45 10.35 -15.75
C LEU A 43 -16.94 9.07 -16.42
N CYS A 44 -16.34 8.15 -15.64
CA CYS A 44 -15.75 6.92 -16.17
C CYS A 44 -16.78 5.89 -16.69
N ARG A 45 -18.07 6.01 -16.33
CA ARG A 45 -19.15 5.16 -16.84
C ARG A 45 -20.06 5.95 -17.77
N PRO A 46 -19.98 5.73 -19.08
CA PRO A 46 -20.85 6.41 -20.03
C PRO A 46 -22.34 6.11 -19.76
N GLY A 47 -23.19 7.16 -19.79
CA GLY A 47 -24.63 7.02 -19.59
C GLY A 47 -25.09 6.81 -18.14
N ALA A 48 -24.18 6.69 -17.18
CA ALA A 48 -24.49 6.64 -15.76
C ALA A 48 -24.26 8.01 -15.08
N PRO A 49 -24.95 8.28 -13.94
CA PRO A 49 -24.58 9.44 -13.12
C PRO A 49 -23.12 9.33 -12.69
N GLY A 50 -22.37 10.43 -12.82
CA GLY A 50 -20.95 10.44 -12.44
C GLY A 50 -20.74 10.06 -10.96
N VAL A 51 -19.63 9.36 -10.67
CA VAL A 51 -19.25 8.97 -9.30
C VAL A 51 -18.70 10.17 -8.55
N GLU A 52 -19.24 10.46 -7.37
CA GLU A 52 -18.85 11.62 -6.56
C GLU A 52 -17.40 11.50 -6.09
N MET A 53 -16.68 12.61 -6.17
CA MET A 53 -15.28 12.76 -5.78
C MET A 53 -15.14 13.95 -4.81
N TYR A 54 -13.96 14.11 -4.22
CA TYR A 54 -13.62 15.32 -3.48
C TYR A 54 -12.24 15.84 -3.87
N VAL A 55 -11.97 17.10 -3.56
CA VAL A 55 -10.67 17.73 -3.82
C VAL A 55 -9.89 17.79 -2.50
N ALA A 56 -8.74 17.14 -2.47
CA ALA A 56 -7.77 17.24 -1.36
C ALA A 56 -6.69 18.27 -1.72
N ARG A 57 -6.32 19.11 -0.75
CA ARG A 57 -5.16 19.98 -0.85
C ARG A 57 -3.91 19.21 -0.46
N LEU A 58 -2.87 19.28 -1.27
CA LEU A 58 -1.53 18.77 -1.02
C LEU A 58 -0.54 19.92 -0.82
N SER A 59 0.71 19.62 -0.43
CA SER A 59 1.78 20.61 -0.28
C SER A 59 2.00 21.45 -1.53
N ASP A 60 1.90 20.82 -2.70
CA ASP A 60 2.25 21.41 -4.00
C ASP A 60 1.01 21.62 -4.91
N GLY A 61 -0.22 21.58 -4.39
CA GLY A 61 -1.42 21.80 -5.20
C GLY A 61 -2.66 21.03 -4.75
N TYR A 62 -3.45 20.54 -5.70
CA TYR A 62 -4.72 19.86 -5.45
C TYR A 62 -4.79 18.51 -6.15
N LEU A 63 -5.50 17.57 -5.53
CA LEU A 63 -5.75 16.23 -6.06
C LEU A 63 -7.25 15.91 -5.97
N ILE A 64 -7.84 15.43 -7.08
CA ILE A 64 -9.18 14.84 -7.04
C ILE A 64 -9.05 13.41 -6.53
N LYS A 65 -9.76 13.12 -5.44
CA LYS A 65 -9.83 11.80 -4.82
C LYS A 65 -11.25 11.25 -4.82
N ARG A 66 -11.37 9.93 -4.91
CA ARG A 66 -12.68 9.27 -4.73
C ARG A 66 -13.21 9.49 -3.33
N MET A 67 -14.52 9.49 -3.17
CA MET A 67 -15.13 9.43 -1.84
C MET A 67 -14.77 8.11 -1.14
N PRO A 68 -14.71 8.08 0.19
CA PRO A 68 -14.47 6.85 0.94
C PRO A 68 -15.44 5.74 0.51
N ASN A 69 -14.92 4.52 0.32
CA ASN A 69 -15.70 3.32 -0.05
C ASN A 69 -16.48 3.40 -1.38
N THR A 70 -16.09 4.29 -2.31
CA THR A 70 -16.76 4.37 -3.63
C THR A 70 -15.90 3.85 -4.79
N GLY A 71 -14.71 3.31 -4.52
CA GLY A 71 -13.79 2.83 -5.56
C GLY A 71 -14.42 1.81 -6.50
N TRP A 72 -15.20 0.89 -6.00
CA TRP A 72 -15.91 -0.15 -6.77
C TRP A 72 -17.03 0.38 -7.68
N GLN A 73 -17.49 1.62 -7.46
CA GLN A 73 -18.49 2.27 -8.30
C GLN A 73 -17.90 2.81 -9.61
N HIS A 74 -16.58 2.94 -9.70
CA HIS A 74 -15.90 3.36 -10.92
C HIS A 74 -15.83 2.21 -11.94
N ALA A 75 -15.57 2.53 -13.20
CA ALA A 75 -15.27 1.52 -14.22
C ALA A 75 -13.92 0.86 -13.92
N THR A 76 -13.76 -0.41 -14.26
CA THR A 76 -12.54 -1.21 -13.96
C THR A 76 -11.26 -0.64 -14.58
N ASP A 77 -11.38 0.07 -15.70
CA ASP A 77 -10.27 0.78 -16.37
C ASP A 77 -10.01 2.18 -15.81
N CYS A 78 -10.88 2.70 -14.95
CA CYS A 78 -10.73 4.00 -14.30
C CYS A 78 -9.57 3.98 -13.28
N PRO A 79 -8.69 4.99 -13.25
CA PRO A 79 -7.64 5.08 -12.22
C PRO A 79 -8.18 5.18 -10.78
N SER A 80 -9.44 5.58 -10.60
CA SER A 80 -10.09 5.64 -9.28
C SER A 80 -10.80 4.36 -8.89
N TYR A 81 -10.73 3.30 -9.71
CA TYR A 81 -11.31 2.00 -9.37
C TYR A 81 -10.52 1.34 -8.24
N GLU A 82 -11.24 0.79 -7.29
CA GLU A 82 -10.74 -0.17 -6.30
C GLU A 82 -11.74 -1.30 -6.14
N PRO A 83 -11.26 -2.53 -5.96
CA PRO A 83 -12.13 -3.62 -5.53
C PRO A 83 -12.83 -3.28 -4.21
N PRO A 84 -13.99 -3.88 -3.91
CA PRO A 84 -14.63 -3.75 -2.61
C PRO A 84 -13.68 -4.02 -1.45
N ALA A 85 -13.77 -3.22 -0.37
CA ALA A 85 -12.88 -3.32 0.77
C ALA A 85 -12.95 -4.68 1.49
N GLU A 86 -14.09 -5.36 1.35
CA GLU A 86 -14.36 -6.70 1.89
C GLU A 86 -13.48 -7.79 1.23
N PHE A 87 -12.93 -7.52 0.04
CA PHE A 87 -12.01 -8.43 -0.67
C PHE A 87 -10.63 -8.51 -0.02
N SER A 88 -10.35 -7.61 0.89
CA SER A 88 -9.08 -7.52 1.62
C SER A 88 -9.35 -7.26 3.09
N GLY A 89 -8.30 -7.33 3.92
CA GLY A 89 -8.38 -6.94 5.33
C GLY A 89 -8.66 -5.45 5.59
N LEU A 90 -8.94 -4.65 4.55
CA LEU A 90 -9.22 -3.23 4.67
C LEU A 90 -10.64 -2.95 5.22
N GLY A 91 -11.63 -3.77 4.85
CA GLY A 91 -13.04 -3.55 5.20
C GLY A 91 -13.26 -3.21 6.68
N PRO A 92 -12.81 -4.06 7.64
CA PRO A 92 -12.98 -3.79 9.07
C PRO A 92 -12.25 -2.55 9.59
N LEU A 93 -11.29 -2.01 8.84
CA LEU A 93 -10.44 -0.88 9.27
C LEU A 93 -11.02 0.47 8.84
N VAL A 94 -11.77 0.49 7.75
CA VAL A 94 -12.39 1.72 7.23
C VAL A 94 -13.46 2.23 8.19
N GLY A 95 -13.46 3.54 8.45
CA GLY A 95 -14.37 4.19 9.39
C GLY A 95 -14.02 3.97 10.88
N SER A 96 -13.12 3.03 11.20
CA SER A 96 -12.67 2.73 12.56
C SER A 96 -11.21 3.14 12.80
N ALA A 97 -10.26 2.42 12.21
CA ALA A 97 -8.83 2.70 12.29
C ALA A 97 -8.37 3.72 11.25
N ILE A 98 -9.07 3.80 10.12
CA ILE A 98 -8.83 4.71 9.00
C ILE A 98 -10.06 5.60 8.85
N VAL A 99 -9.95 6.85 9.25
CA VAL A 99 -11.06 7.83 9.18
C VAL A 99 -10.67 8.94 8.22
N GLU A 100 -11.26 8.92 7.06
CA GLU A 100 -11.05 9.92 6.01
C GLU A 100 -12.07 11.04 6.14
N ASN A 101 -11.61 12.29 6.09
CA ASN A 101 -12.46 13.48 6.09
C ASN A 101 -12.48 14.09 4.68
N PRO A 102 -13.55 13.90 3.90
CA PRO A 102 -13.65 14.45 2.54
C PRO A 102 -13.72 15.97 2.46
N VAL A 103 -13.98 16.66 3.57
CA VAL A 103 -14.04 18.13 3.61
C VAL A 103 -12.63 18.72 3.68
N THR A 104 -11.79 18.14 4.56
CA THR A 104 -10.41 18.61 4.76
C THR A 104 -9.39 17.87 3.91
N GLY A 105 -9.76 16.71 3.37
CA GLY A 105 -8.85 15.80 2.67
C GLY A 105 -7.86 15.06 3.59
N VAL A 106 -8.01 15.22 4.91
CA VAL A 106 -7.12 14.60 5.91
C VAL A 106 -7.66 13.23 6.30
N THR A 107 -6.75 12.26 6.38
CA THR A 107 -7.06 10.92 6.89
C THR A 107 -6.42 10.73 8.26
N SER A 108 -7.22 10.42 9.27
CA SER A 108 -6.76 10.08 10.61
C SER A 108 -6.55 8.58 10.76
N LEU A 109 -5.36 8.18 11.24
CA LEU A 109 -4.95 6.80 11.44
C LEU A 109 -4.81 6.48 12.92
N ARG A 110 -5.48 5.41 13.38
CA ARG A 110 -5.35 4.90 14.74
C ARG A 110 -4.40 3.71 14.75
N LEU A 111 -3.24 3.89 15.41
CA LEU A 111 -2.18 2.87 15.47
C LEU A 111 -2.31 2.02 16.74
N ASP A 112 -1.98 0.73 16.66
CA ASP A 112 -1.94 -0.20 17.80
C ASP A 112 -0.56 -0.24 18.50
N PHE A 113 0.41 0.48 17.95
CA PHE A 113 1.78 0.58 18.47
C PHE A 113 2.11 2.01 18.88
N PRO A 114 3.00 2.20 19.87
CA PRO A 114 3.34 3.54 20.35
C PRO A 114 4.27 4.26 19.38
N MET A 115 4.07 5.58 19.24
CA MET A 115 5.00 6.50 18.58
C MET A 115 5.88 7.27 19.57
N THR A 116 5.82 6.89 20.85
CA THR A 116 6.67 7.44 21.93
C THR A 116 7.07 6.33 22.88
N LYS A 117 8.26 6.46 23.50
CA LYS A 117 8.76 5.57 24.54
C LYS A 117 8.88 6.33 25.87
N LEU A 118 8.23 5.83 26.91
CA LEU A 118 8.31 6.40 28.24
C LEU A 118 9.67 6.10 28.90
N PRO A 119 10.29 7.04 29.63
CA PRO A 119 11.49 6.79 30.40
C PRO A 119 11.24 5.69 31.45
N GLY A 120 12.21 4.78 31.63
CA GLY A 120 12.17 3.76 32.69
C GLY A 120 11.18 2.61 32.55
N ARG A 121 10.33 2.61 31.56
CA ARG A 121 9.47 1.47 31.26
C ARG A 121 10.11 0.63 30.18
N HIS A 122 10.59 -0.59 30.52
CA HIS A 122 10.75 -1.62 29.50
C HIS A 122 9.39 -1.74 28.80
N VAL A 123 9.38 -1.45 27.50
CA VAL A 123 8.21 -1.81 26.67
C VAL A 123 8.18 -3.32 26.74
N GLN A 124 7.35 -3.86 27.65
CA GLN A 124 6.85 -5.20 27.38
C GLN A 124 6.23 -5.09 25.99
N PRO A 125 6.73 -5.86 25.02
CA PRO A 125 6.03 -6.00 23.76
C PRO A 125 4.59 -6.29 24.17
N ALA A 126 3.63 -5.59 23.60
CA ALA A 126 2.23 -5.99 23.76
C ALA A 126 2.29 -7.49 23.54
N ALA A 127 2.17 -8.24 24.64
CA ALA A 127 2.14 -9.69 24.58
C ALA A 127 1.08 -9.91 23.51
N GLY A 128 1.50 -10.45 22.36
CA GLY A 128 0.57 -10.78 21.32
C GLY A 128 -0.45 -11.63 22.03
N SER A 129 -1.45 -10.96 22.52
CA SER A 129 -2.61 -11.65 22.96
C SER A 129 -3.06 -12.37 21.71
N ALA A 130 -2.81 -13.66 21.68
CA ALA A 130 -3.71 -14.59 21.10
C ALA A 130 -5.05 -14.39 21.84
N SER A 131 -5.52 -13.16 21.91
CA SER A 131 -6.86 -12.84 22.36
C SER A 131 -7.73 -13.04 21.13
N SER A 132 -8.40 -14.14 21.16
CA SER A 132 -9.54 -14.57 20.36
C SER A 132 -10.71 -13.57 20.33
N SER A 133 -10.48 -12.28 20.27
CA SER A 133 -11.54 -11.31 20.00
C SER A 133 -11.30 -10.68 18.64
N VAL A 134 -11.85 -11.33 17.62
CA VAL A 134 -11.95 -10.85 16.25
C VAL A 134 -12.52 -9.42 16.18
N ALA A 135 -13.33 -9.02 17.15
CA ALA A 135 -13.95 -7.70 17.23
C ALA A 135 -12.99 -6.55 17.66
N ALA A 136 -11.87 -6.85 18.33
CA ALA A 136 -10.91 -5.81 18.76
C ALA A 136 -9.87 -5.47 17.69
N GLN A 137 -9.69 -6.30 16.68
CA GLN A 137 -8.67 -6.13 15.64
C GLN A 137 -9.01 -5.04 14.60
N GLY A 138 -10.30 -4.74 14.39
CA GLY A 138 -10.75 -3.74 13.40
C GLY A 138 -10.56 -2.27 13.83
N GLN A 139 -10.15 -1.98 15.06
CA GLN A 139 -10.14 -0.59 15.57
C GLN A 139 -8.79 0.13 15.43
N LYS A 140 -7.71 -0.56 15.13
CA LYS A 140 -6.35 0.00 15.08
C LYS A 140 -5.52 -0.68 13.99
N LEU A 141 -4.57 0.07 13.45
CA LEU A 141 -3.61 -0.41 12.46
C LEU A 141 -2.36 -0.95 13.16
N GLY A 142 -2.03 -2.22 12.93
CA GLY A 142 -0.71 -2.76 13.22
C GLY A 142 0.35 -2.21 12.25
N LEU A 143 1.63 -2.44 12.56
CA LEU A 143 2.72 -2.00 11.66
C LEU A 143 2.55 -2.52 10.24
N ARG A 144 2.22 -3.83 10.08
CA ARG A 144 1.99 -4.43 8.76
C ARG A 144 0.81 -3.76 8.06
N ALA A 145 -0.30 -3.57 8.77
CA ALA A 145 -1.48 -2.93 8.21
C ALA A 145 -1.22 -1.49 7.78
N LEU A 146 -0.41 -0.74 8.54
CA LEU A 146 0.00 0.60 8.15
C LEU A 146 0.85 0.58 6.86
N LEU A 147 1.80 -0.36 6.73
CA LEU A 147 2.59 -0.51 5.51
C LEU A 147 1.70 -0.87 4.31
N HIS A 148 0.77 -1.82 4.48
CA HIS A 148 -0.19 -2.20 3.46
C HIS A 148 -1.08 -1.02 3.06
N TYR A 149 -1.56 -0.23 4.02
CA TYR A 149 -2.36 0.95 3.75
C TYR A 149 -1.58 2.01 2.96
N LEU A 150 -0.33 2.29 3.35
CA LEU A 150 0.52 3.21 2.59
C LEU A 150 0.84 2.68 1.19
N TRP A 151 1.03 1.35 1.05
CA TRP A 151 1.28 0.67 -0.22
C TRP A 151 0.11 0.78 -1.17
N ASP A 152 -1.09 0.61 -0.66
CA ASP A 152 -2.34 0.76 -1.40
C ASP A 152 -2.58 2.21 -1.82
N GLN A 153 -2.47 3.15 -0.88
CA GLN A 153 -2.61 4.58 -1.14
C GLN A 153 -1.51 5.15 -2.08
N ALA A 154 -0.39 4.45 -2.20
CA ALA A 154 0.68 4.71 -3.16
C ALA A 154 0.40 4.10 -4.55
N GLU A 155 -0.77 3.44 -4.74
CA GLU A 155 -1.17 2.72 -5.96
C GLU A 155 -0.18 1.62 -6.38
N LEU A 156 0.64 1.13 -5.44
CA LEU A 156 1.61 0.07 -5.70
C LEU A 156 0.95 -1.32 -5.81
N THR A 157 -0.30 -1.45 -5.41
CA THR A 157 -1.16 -2.63 -5.62
C THR A 157 -1.66 -2.75 -7.06
N HIS A 158 -1.82 -1.64 -7.77
CA HIS A 158 -2.27 -1.63 -9.14
C HIS A 158 -1.16 -2.07 -10.09
N TRP A 159 -1.50 -2.94 -11.02
CA TRP A 159 -0.57 -3.41 -12.05
C TRP A 159 -1.17 -3.30 -13.45
N LYS A 160 -0.34 -2.83 -14.37
CA LYS A 160 -0.60 -2.81 -15.81
C LYS A 160 0.66 -3.24 -16.56
N PRO A 161 0.54 -3.83 -17.77
CA PRO A 161 1.70 -4.31 -18.54
C PRO A 161 2.77 -3.24 -18.76
N GLY A 162 2.37 -1.99 -18.95
CA GLY A 162 3.29 -0.87 -19.13
C GLY A 162 4.16 -0.52 -17.90
N PHE A 163 3.97 -1.16 -16.76
CA PHE A 163 4.80 -0.93 -15.56
C PHE A 163 6.03 -1.84 -15.49
N VAL A 164 6.16 -2.80 -16.38
CA VAL A 164 7.32 -3.70 -16.44
C VAL A 164 8.61 -2.89 -16.52
N GLY A 165 9.54 -3.14 -15.58
CA GLY A 165 10.85 -2.46 -15.51
C GLY A 165 10.82 -0.99 -15.08
N ARG A 166 9.65 -0.41 -14.77
CA ARG A 166 9.54 1.01 -14.38
C ARG A 166 9.47 1.23 -12.86
N ARG A 167 9.22 0.18 -12.08
CA ARG A 167 9.22 0.25 -10.63
C ARG A 167 10.62 -0.03 -10.08
N HIS A 168 11.15 0.92 -9.36
CA HIS A 168 12.43 0.86 -8.66
C HIS A 168 12.32 1.65 -7.34
N TRP A 169 13.28 1.51 -6.44
CA TRP A 169 13.18 2.09 -5.10
C TRP A 169 12.86 3.59 -5.10
N ALA A 170 13.45 4.38 -5.99
CA ALA A 170 13.15 5.81 -6.08
C ALA A 170 11.67 6.08 -6.39
N THR A 171 11.08 5.28 -7.30
CA THR A 171 9.66 5.37 -7.65
C THR A 171 8.80 4.97 -6.45
N VAL A 172 9.08 3.81 -5.83
CA VAL A 172 8.35 3.32 -4.64
C VAL A 172 8.41 4.33 -3.51
N ARG A 173 9.60 4.86 -3.21
CA ARG A 173 9.81 5.88 -2.17
C ARG A 173 8.97 7.13 -2.43
N ARG A 174 9.00 7.65 -3.65
CA ARG A 174 8.23 8.85 -4.03
C ARG A 174 6.74 8.64 -3.79
N HIS A 175 6.18 7.52 -4.26
CA HIS A 175 4.77 7.21 -4.10
C HIS A 175 4.39 6.99 -2.62
N LEU A 176 5.22 6.33 -1.83
CA LEU A 176 4.97 6.17 -0.39
C LEU A 176 4.99 7.50 0.37
N LEU A 177 5.90 8.42 0.02
CA LEU A 177 5.93 9.76 0.62
C LEU A 177 4.68 10.57 0.25
N GLN A 178 4.24 10.50 -1.01
CA GLN A 178 2.97 11.12 -1.43
C GLN A 178 1.78 10.49 -0.71
N ALA A 179 1.74 9.16 -0.58
CA ALA A 179 0.68 8.47 0.13
C ALA A 179 0.59 8.88 1.61
N ALA A 180 1.72 9.25 2.22
CA ALA A 180 1.79 9.71 3.61
C ALA A 180 1.34 11.18 3.79
N GLU A 181 1.20 11.94 2.68
CA GLU A 181 0.62 13.30 2.75
C GLU A 181 -0.83 13.25 3.23
N ASN A 182 -1.25 14.28 3.96
CA ASN A 182 -2.59 14.36 4.53
C ASN A 182 -2.99 13.17 5.43
N LYS A 183 -2.04 12.38 5.88
CA LYS A 183 -2.24 11.35 6.90
C LYS A 183 -1.79 11.89 8.25
N THR A 184 -2.61 11.66 9.27
CA THR A 184 -2.31 12.07 10.64
C THR A 184 -2.41 10.88 11.58
N THR A 185 -1.59 10.88 12.61
CA THR A 185 -1.72 9.98 13.75
C THR A 185 -1.57 10.78 15.04
N HIS A 186 -2.46 10.56 16.02
CA HIS A 186 -2.51 11.37 17.25
C HIS A 186 -2.51 12.89 16.99
N GLY A 187 -3.18 13.33 15.93
CA GLY A 187 -3.25 14.74 15.55
C GLY A 187 -1.98 15.32 14.92
N GLN A 188 -0.92 14.51 14.72
CA GLN A 188 0.33 14.94 14.09
C GLN A 188 0.45 14.41 12.67
N PRO A 189 1.03 15.18 11.74
CA PRO A 189 1.30 14.69 10.39
C PRO A 189 2.20 13.45 10.41
N LEU A 190 1.80 12.39 9.70
CA LEU A 190 2.57 11.14 9.61
C LEU A 190 3.97 11.39 9.03
N GLN A 191 4.08 12.24 8.02
CA GLN A 191 5.35 12.61 7.39
C GLN A 191 6.38 13.19 8.37
N ALA A 192 5.93 13.83 9.45
CA ALA A 192 6.84 14.41 10.45
C ALA A 192 7.68 13.36 11.19
N SER A 193 7.17 12.13 11.26
CA SER A 193 7.82 10.99 11.90
C SER A 193 8.21 9.86 10.93
N LEU A 194 7.90 9.99 9.63
CA LEU A 194 8.18 8.96 8.63
C LEU A 194 9.56 9.15 8.00
N TYR A 195 10.37 8.10 8.01
CA TYR A 195 11.65 8.02 7.33
C TYR A 195 11.65 6.91 6.28
N ILE A 196 11.89 7.26 5.03
CA ILE A 196 12.09 6.33 3.91
C ILE A 196 13.42 6.68 3.27
N PRO A 197 14.43 5.78 3.30
CA PRO A 197 15.76 6.07 2.79
C PRO A 197 15.74 6.52 1.33
N GLU A 198 16.56 7.52 1.01
CA GLU A 198 16.82 7.92 -0.37
C GLU A 198 17.65 6.85 -1.07
N VAL A 199 17.58 6.82 -2.41
CA VAL A 199 18.52 6.00 -3.17
C VAL A 199 19.94 6.46 -2.82
N PHE A 200 20.79 5.52 -2.42
CA PHE A 200 22.17 5.85 -2.10
C PHE A 200 22.91 6.36 -3.35
N SER A 201 23.58 7.50 -3.21
CA SER A 201 24.49 8.08 -4.19
C SER A 201 25.76 8.52 -3.50
N VAL A 202 26.91 8.17 -4.08
CA VAL A 202 28.21 8.56 -3.53
C VAL A 202 28.37 10.08 -3.57
N GLU A 203 27.95 10.72 -4.65
CA GLU A 203 28.05 12.17 -4.87
C GLU A 203 27.15 12.96 -3.90
N GLN A 204 26.01 12.38 -3.49
CA GLN A 204 25.05 13.03 -2.60
C GLN A 204 25.13 12.54 -1.15
N ARG A 205 26.13 11.74 -0.81
CA ARG A 205 26.26 11.08 0.48
C ARG A 205 26.10 12.05 1.66
N ASP A 206 26.84 13.14 1.65
CA ASP A 206 26.88 14.10 2.78
C ASP A 206 25.52 14.85 2.91
N THR A 207 24.89 15.16 1.77
CA THR A 207 23.57 15.79 1.74
C THR A 207 22.50 14.86 2.27
N ILE A 208 22.50 13.59 1.83
CA ILE A 208 21.58 12.55 2.32
C ILE A 208 21.78 12.33 3.81
N GLN A 209 23.03 12.23 4.27
CA GLN A 209 23.37 12.06 5.68
C GLN A 209 22.89 13.25 6.52
N THR A 210 23.09 14.47 6.06
CA THR A 210 22.64 15.68 6.78
C THR A 210 21.11 15.71 6.90
N ARG A 211 20.37 15.41 5.82
CA ARG A 211 18.89 15.34 5.86
C ARG A 211 18.41 14.26 6.84
N ARG A 212 19.03 13.09 6.79
CA ARG A 212 18.74 11.98 7.71
C ARG A 212 18.98 12.38 9.17
N GLN A 213 20.11 12.96 9.49
CA GLN A 213 20.46 13.39 10.85
C GLN A 213 19.48 14.44 11.39
N ARG A 214 19.04 15.39 10.55
CA ARG A 214 18.01 16.38 10.94
C ARG A 214 16.68 15.71 11.31
N LEU A 215 16.28 14.69 10.58
CA LEU A 215 15.07 13.96 10.90
C LEU A 215 15.25 13.12 12.16
N TRP A 216 16.38 12.44 12.31
CA TRP A 216 16.66 11.60 13.48
C TRP A 216 16.83 12.38 14.76
N ALA A 217 17.32 13.61 14.70
CA ALA A 217 17.39 14.52 15.86
C ALA A 217 16.00 14.76 16.51
N ARG A 218 14.90 14.58 15.76
CA ARG A 218 13.54 14.67 16.31
C ARG A 218 13.20 13.51 17.25
N ALA A 219 13.85 12.35 17.07
CA ALA A 219 13.70 11.15 17.90
C ALA A 219 14.80 11.02 18.96
N ALA A 220 15.65 12.03 19.12
CA ALA A 220 16.64 12.06 20.18
C ALA A 220 15.96 12.12 21.56
N PRO A 221 16.53 11.44 22.59
CA PRO A 221 16.00 11.48 23.94
C PRO A 221 16.04 12.90 24.50
N ARG A 222 14.99 13.27 25.24
CA ARG A 222 14.89 14.53 25.96
C ARG A 222 14.73 14.24 27.44
N HIS A 223 15.50 14.92 28.27
CA HIS A 223 15.46 14.68 29.71
C HIS A 223 14.04 14.87 30.27
N GLY A 224 13.54 13.88 31.01
CA GLY A 224 12.23 13.93 31.66
C GLY A 224 10.99 13.85 30.73
N GLN A 225 11.18 13.69 29.42
CA GLN A 225 10.07 13.61 28.45
C GLN A 225 9.98 12.24 27.78
N PRO A 226 8.78 11.83 27.32
CA PRO A 226 8.66 10.66 26.46
C PRO A 226 9.52 10.83 25.20
N GLN A 227 10.33 9.83 24.88
CA GLN A 227 11.16 9.85 23.68
C GLN A 227 10.29 9.61 22.46
N PRO A 228 10.26 10.49 21.45
CA PRO A 228 9.57 10.25 20.18
C PRO A 228 10.22 9.08 19.44
N LEU A 229 9.40 8.31 18.70
CA LEU A 229 9.86 7.28 17.78
C LEU A 229 9.66 7.76 16.35
N LEU A 230 10.53 7.33 15.45
CA LEU A 230 10.33 7.47 14.01
C LEU A 230 9.73 6.19 13.45
N LEU A 231 8.87 6.33 12.46
CA LEU A 231 8.42 5.24 11.61
C LEU A 231 9.38 5.14 10.43
N MET A 232 9.92 3.95 10.17
CA MET A 232 10.83 3.71 9.06
C MET A 232 10.25 2.67 8.12
N VAL A 233 10.22 2.97 6.81
CA VAL A 233 9.95 1.99 5.75
C VAL A 233 11.21 1.86 4.90
N ALA A 234 11.74 0.65 4.76
CA ALA A 234 13.00 0.42 4.05
C ALA A 234 13.11 -0.99 3.47
N GLU A 235 13.97 -1.16 2.46
CA GLU A 235 14.34 -2.47 1.93
C GLU A 235 15.50 -3.05 2.76
N VAL A 236 15.28 -4.25 3.32
CA VAL A 236 16.28 -4.99 4.08
C VAL A 236 17.24 -5.68 3.10
N LYS A 237 18.52 -5.51 3.31
CA LYS A 237 19.56 -6.24 2.58
C LYS A 237 19.87 -7.58 3.26
N GLU A 238 20.02 -7.54 4.58
CA GLU A 238 20.31 -8.73 5.38
C GLU A 238 20.04 -8.45 6.87
N ILE A 239 19.87 -9.50 7.64
CA ILE A 239 19.83 -9.45 9.11
C ILE A 239 20.94 -10.36 9.62
N VAL A 240 21.95 -9.77 10.23
CA VAL A 240 23.15 -10.48 10.67
C VAL A 240 23.21 -10.61 12.19
N PRO A 241 23.56 -11.77 12.73
CA PRO A 241 23.84 -11.94 14.14
C PRO A 241 25.18 -11.25 14.49
N THR A 242 25.23 -10.65 15.65
CA THR A 242 26.49 -10.22 16.27
C THR A 242 26.62 -10.85 17.65
N ARG A 243 27.71 -10.60 18.34
CA ARG A 243 27.98 -11.25 19.63
C ARG A 243 26.90 -11.01 20.69
N TYR A 244 26.22 -9.86 20.66
CA TYR A 244 25.25 -9.46 21.69
C TYR A 244 23.88 -9.06 21.19
N VAL A 245 23.76 -8.70 19.91
CA VAL A 245 22.53 -8.19 19.29
C VAL A 245 22.49 -8.64 17.83
N HIS A 246 21.32 -8.51 17.20
CA HIS A 246 21.20 -8.65 15.75
C HIS A 246 21.25 -7.27 15.09
N LYS A 247 21.69 -7.21 13.85
CA LYS A 247 21.74 -5.98 13.06
C LYS A 247 20.98 -6.15 11.75
N ALA A 248 20.02 -5.26 11.49
CA ALA A 248 19.43 -5.12 10.17
C ALA A 248 20.29 -4.17 9.32
N ILE A 249 20.71 -4.65 8.18
CA ILE A 249 21.42 -3.89 7.15
C ILE A 249 20.41 -3.48 6.10
N ILE A 250 20.35 -2.20 5.80
CA ILE A 250 19.38 -1.61 4.89
C ILE A 250 20.05 -1.32 3.55
N LYS A 251 19.40 -1.70 2.44
CA LYS A 251 20.00 -1.66 1.09
C LYS A 251 20.47 -0.26 0.69
N HIS A 252 19.71 0.76 1.04
CA HIS A 252 20.00 2.15 0.69
C HIS A 252 20.67 2.97 1.82
N LEU A 253 21.15 2.29 2.88
CA LEU A 253 21.86 2.89 4.01
C LEU A 253 23.12 2.09 4.34
N PRO A 254 24.11 2.06 3.44
CA PRO A 254 25.30 1.21 3.60
C PRO A 254 26.18 1.66 4.80
N ASP A 255 26.05 2.90 5.21
CA ASP A 255 26.79 3.52 6.33
C ASP A 255 26.14 3.32 7.70
N GLN A 256 24.93 2.71 7.75
CA GLN A 256 24.16 2.62 8.98
C GLN A 256 23.49 1.26 9.15
N ALA A 257 23.87 0.55 10.20
CA ALA A 257 23.17 -0.65 10.66
C ALA A 257 22.23 -0.32 11.82
N PHE A 258 21.11 -1.06 11.92
CA PHE A 258 20.10 -0.89 12.95
C PHE A 258 20.13 -2.08 13.92
N SER A 259 20.30 -1.81 15.21
CA SER A 259 20.30 -2.86 16.21
C SER A 259 18.88 -3.38 16.48
N LEU A 260 18.75 -4.70 16.62
CA LEU A 260 17.55 -5.41 17.08
C LEU A 260 17.92 -6.21 18.33
N ASP A 261 17.04 -6.22 19.33
CA ASP A 261 17.21 -7.12 20.46
C ASP A 261 16.86 -8.58 20.05
N ASP A 262 17.35 -9.51 20.82
CA ASP A 262 17.20 -10.94 20.57
C ASP A 262 15.73 -11.40 20.66
N ALA A 263 14.93 -10.78 21.53
CA ALA A 263 13.51 -11.11 21.66
C ALA A 263 12.72 -10.69 20.40
N LEU A 264 13.01 -9.49 19.87
CA LEU A 264 12.42 -9.00 18.61
C LEU A 264 12.84 -9.92 17.45
N TYR A 265 14.12 -10.27 17.33
CA TYR A 265 14.61 -11.15 16.28
C TYR A 265 13.92 -12.51 16.29
N ARG A 266 13.82 -13.18 17.46
CA ARG A 266 13.12 -14.46 17.59
C ARG A 266 11.63 -14.35 17.25
N ARG A 267 11.00 -13.22 17.63
CA ARG A 267 9.59 -12.96 17.31
C ARG A 267 9.38 -12.80 15.80
N LEU A 268 10.27 -12.07 15.11
CA LEU A 268 10.27 -11.94 13.65
C LEU A 268 10.44 -13.29 12.96
N GLY A 269 11.44 -14.09 13.37
CA GLY A 269 11.70 -15.42 12.81
C GLY A 269 10.54 -16.38 12.93
N ARG A 270 9.71 -16.27 14.00
CA ARG A 270 8.50 -17.08 14.16
C ARG A 270 7.34 -16.53 13.33
N ARG A 271 7.10 -15.20 13.39
CA ARG A 271 5.95 -14.57 12.75
C ARG A 271 6.07 -14.54 11.22
N PHE A 272 7.27 -14.31 10.70
CA PHE A 272 7.57 -14.16 9.28
C PHE A 272 8.42 -15.31 8.73
N LYS A 273 8.24 -16.53 9.29
CA LYS A 273 9.03 -17.70 8.87
C LYS A 273 8.89 -17.99 7.38
N ARG A 274 7.68 -17.93 6.84
CA ARG A 274 7.39 -18.21 5.42
C ARG A 274 8.07 -17.18 4.52
N GLU A 275 7.88 -15.89 4.81
CA GLU A 275 8.45 -14.78 4.07
C GLU A 275 10.00 -14.81 4.11
N LEU A 276 10.59 -15.03 5.28
CA LEU A 276 12.05 -15.10 5.44
C LEU A 276 12.64 -16.32 4.73
N THR A 277 11.94 -17.47 4.75
CA THR A 277 12.38 -18.66 4.02
C THR A 277 12.34 -18.40 2.53
N LEU A 278 11.25 -17.86 2.00
CA LEU A 278 11.09 -17.56 0.58
C LEU A 278 12.15 -16.54 0.11
N TRP A 279 12.36 -15.49 0.90
CA TRP A 279 13.39 -14.48 0.62
C TRP A 279 14.81 -15.04 0.62
N GLY A 280 15.10 -16.00 1.51
CA GLY A 280 16.41 -16.67 1.57
C GLY A 280 16.67 -17.63 0.42
N MET A 281 15.63 -18.12 -0.24
CA MET A 281 15.72 -19.05 -1.38
C MET A 281 15.79 -18.33 -2.75
N GLU A 282 15.28 -17.10 -2.82
CA GLU A 282 15.03 -16.39 -4.08
C GLU A 282 15.73 -15.04 -4.09
N SER A 283 16.61 -14.83 -5.07
CA SER A 283 17.45 -13.63 -5.16
C SER A 283 16.74 -12.40 -5.75
N ASP A 284 15.58 -12.59 -6.37
CA ASP A 284 14.82 -11.55 -7.08
C ASP A 284 13.68 -10.94 -6.25
N LEU A 285 13.54 -11.35 -4.99
CA LEU A 285 12.56 -10.78 -4.06
C LEU A 285 13.15 -9.62 -3.27
N HIS A 286 12.31 -8.61 -3.02
CA HIS A 286 12.62 -7.53 -2.10
C HIS A 286 11.96 -7.79 -0.75
N LEU A 287 12.73 -7.73 0.32
CA LEU A 287 12.22 -7.76 1.69
C LEU A 287 12.08 -6.34 2.21
N LEU A 288 10.85 -5.90 2.38
CA LEU A 288 10.55 -4.61 2.98
C LEU A 288 10.32 -4.75 4.47
N MET A 289 10.75 -3.74 5.21
CA MET A 289 10.40 -3.60 6.61
C MET A 289 9.62 -2.30 6.85
N VAL A 290 8.71 -2.34 7.81
CA VAL A 290 8.22 -1.17 8.52
C VAL A 290 8.59 -1.33 10.00
N ALA A 291 9.19 -0.30 10.58
CA ALA A 291 9.68 -0.37 11.95
C ALA A 291 9.48 0.96 12.68
N THR A 292 9.27 0.89 13.99
CA THR A 292 9.49 2.03 14.86
C THR A 292 10.95 2.03 15.32
N ILE A 293 11.62 3.16 15.20
CA ILE A 293 13.02 3.31 15.59
C ILE A 293 13.16 4.42 16.64
N ARG A 294 14.04 4.19 17.60
CA ARG A 294 14.54 5.21 18.52
C ARG A 294 15.98 5.56 18.18
N VAL A 295 16.40 6.74 18.53
CA VAL A 295 17.79 7.16 18.46
C VAL A 295 18.29 7.29 19.88
N ASP A 296 19.43 6.67 20.21
CA ASP A 296 20.02 6.79 21.54
C ASP A 296 20.78 8.12 21.71
N GLU A 297 21.36 8.34 22.89
CA GLU A 297 22.14 9.57 23.21
C GLU A 297 23.37 9.72 22.30
N ALA A 298 23.92 8.62 21.81
CA ALA A 298 25.07 8.62 20.90
C ALA A 298 24.64 8.83 19.42
N GLY A 299 23.33 9.01 19.16
CA GLY A 299 22.82 9.14 17.81
C GLY A 299 22.64 7.82 17.06
N THR A 300 22.74 6.66 17.74
CA THR A 300 22.63 5.33 17.13
C THR A 300 21.17 4.91 17.05
N PRO A 301 20.67 4.51 15.87
CA PRO A 301 19.29 4.05 15.72
C PRO A 301 19.14 2.59 16.16
N CYS A 302 18.06 2.35 16.91
CA CYS A 302 17.66 1.02 17.37
C CYS A 302 16.22 0.75 16.96
N ILE A 303 15.96 -0.45 16.44
CA ILE A 303 14.61 -0.90 16.13
C ILE A 303 13.89 -1.27 17.43
N VAL A 304 12.69 -0.74 17.62
CA VAL A 304 11.84 -1.02 18.80
C VAL A 304 10.82 -2.11 18.44
N GLU A 305 10.11 -1.93 17.34
CA GLU A 305 9.17 -2.89 16.75
C GLU A 305 9.37 -2.94 15.25
N MET A 306 9.09 -4.10 14.64
CA MET A 306 9.30 -4.33 13.21
C MET A 306 8.26 -5.29 12.64
N SER A 307 7.85 -5.04 11.41
CA SER A 307 7.08 -5.96 10.59
C SER A 307 7.71 -6.06 9.21
N LEU A 308 7.47 -7.18 8.52
CA LEU A 308 8.05 -7.50 7.23
C LEU A 308 6.97 -7.68 6.16
N MET A 309 7.34 -7.42 4.91
CA MET A 309 6.53 -7.62 3.73
C MET A 309 7.43 -8.00 2.55
N LEU A 310 7.09 -9.09 1.85
CA LEU A 310 7.78 -9.47 0.62
C LEU A 310 7.14 -8.82 -0.60
N THR A 311 7.98 -8.50 -1.58
CA THR A 311 7.52 -8.13 -2.92
C THR A 311 8.38 -8.83 -3.98
N THR A 312 7.78 -9.03 -5.16
CA THR A 312 8.49 -9.49 -6.36
C THR A 312 9.46 -8.41 -6.87
N CYS A 313 10.29 -8.74 -7.86
CA CYS A 313 11.12 -7.77 -8.57
C CYS A 313 10.32 -6.62 -9.22
N GLN A 314 9.01 -6.78 -9.39
CA GLN A 314 8.08 -5.75 -9.86
C GLN A 314 7.43 -4.96 -8.72
N TRP A 315 7.88 -5.14 -7.47
CA TRP A 315 7.34 -4.49 -6.27
C TRP A 315 5.85 -4.81 -6.00
N LEU A 316 5.40 -5.99 -6.43
CA LEU A 316 4.09 -6.53 -6.11
C LEU A 316 4.19 -7.41 -4.87
N THR A 317 3.31 -7.21 -3.90
CA THR A 317 3.33 -7.94 -2.63
C THR A 317 3.01 -9.41 -2.81
N VAL A 318 3.70 -10.26 -2.04
CA VAL A 318 3.43 -11.70 -1.99
C VAL A 318 3.64 -12.21 -0.56
N ASP A 319 2.79 -13.11 -0.10
CA ASP A 319 2.87 -13.68 1.26
C ASP A 319 3.54 -15.07 1.26
N ASP A 320 3.50 -15.78 0.12
CA ASP A 320 4.07 -17.13 -0.04
C ASP A 320 4.39 -17.47 -1.50
N GLY A 321 4.90 -18.68 -1.73
CA GLY A 321 5.29 -19.16 -3.06
C GLY A 321 4.12 -19.34 -4.03
N TRP A 322 2.92 -19.68 -3.52
CA TRP A 322 1.72 -19.83 -4.35
C TRP A 322 1.25 -18.48 -4.89
N GLU A 323 1.21 -17.50 -4.02
CA GLU A 323 0.84 -16.15 -4.39
C GLU A 323 1.87 -15.51 -5.35
N ARG A 324 3.17 -15.80 -5.14
CA ARG A 324 4.23 -15.44 -6.09
C ARG A 324 3.98 -16.05 -7.46
N GLN A 325 3.69 -17.35 -7.54
CA GLN A 325 3.40 -18.04 -8.80
C GLN A 325 2.24 -17.41 -9.55
N LEU A 326 1.15 -17.08 -8.84
CA LEU A 326 0.00 -16.39 -9.42
C LEU A 326 0.39 -15.00 -9.96
N VAL A 327 1.04 -14.16 -9.14
CA VAL A 327 1.44 -12.80 -9.51
C VAL A 327 2.39 -12.80 -10.71
N GLU A 328 3.38 -13.70 -10.73
CA GLU A 328 4.31 -13.85 -11.87
C GLU A 328 3.60 -14.32 -13.15
N ALA A 329 2.61 -15.21 -13.03
CA ALA A 329 1.80 -15.63 -14.17
C ALA A 329 0.98 -14.46 -14.73
N LEU A 330 0.37 -13.64 -13.87
CA LEU A 330 -0.37 -12.45 -14.26
C LEU A 330 0.51 -11.42 -14.97
N VAL A 331 1.70 -11.17 -14.44
CA VAL A 331 2.68 -10.26 -15.05
C VAL A 331 3.16 -10.79 -16.41
N ARG A 332 3.51 -12.07 -16.49
CA ARG A 332 3.99 -12.72 -17.72
C ARG A 332 2.93 -12.75 -18.81
N GLN A 333 1.66 -12.93 -18.46
CA GLN A 333 0.54 -12.89 -19.41
C GLN A 333 0.07 -11.47 -19.76
N GLY A 334 0.74 -10.42 -19.24
CA GLY A 334 0.41 -9.03 -19.54
C GLY A 334 -0.98 -8.61 -19.02
N ARG A 335 -1.42 -9.13 -17.86
CA ARG A 335 -2.72 -8.83 -17.29
C ARG A 335 -2.72 -7.50 -16.53
N SER A 336 -3.89 -6.85 -16.52
CA SER A 336 -4.14 -5.67 -15.66
C SER A 336 -4.91 -6.11 -14.42
N PHE A 337 -4.41 -5.78 -13.23
CA PHE A 337 -5.02 -6.24 -11.98
C PHE A 337 -4.71 -5.33 -10.78
N VAL A 338 -5.50 -5.49 -9.72
CA VAL A 338 -5.21 -4.94 -8.38
C VAL A 338 -4.85 -6.09 -7.45
N LYS A 339 -3.69 -5.99 -6.80
CA LYS A 339 -3.22 -6.97 -5.81
C LYS A 339 -3.94 -6.79 -4.48
N GLY A 340 -4.54 -7.83 -3.95
CA GLY A 340 -5.17 -7.83 -2.62
C GLY A 340 -4.14 -7.77 -1.48
N LEU A 341 -4.46 -7.08 -0.39
CA LEU A 341 -3.62 -6.92 0.79
C LEU A 341 -4.30 -7.42 2.05
N ARG A 342 -3.55 -8.07 2.93
CA ARG A 342 -4.09 -8.69 4.17
C ARG A 342 -4.32 -7.73 5.32
N TYR A 343 -3.65 -6.59 5.34
CA TYR A 343 -3.70 -5.65 6.47
C TYR A 343 -3.45 -6.35 7.82
N ASN A 344 -4.43 -6.32 8.74
CA ASN A 344 -4.34 -6.99 10.05
C ASN A 344 -4.72 -8.48 10.02
N MET A 345 -5.15 -9.01 8.87
CA MET A 345 -5.57 -10.41 8.75
C MET A 345 -4.40 -11.37 8.99
N GLN A 346 -4.70 -12.54 9.51
CA GLN A 346 -3.74 -13.64 9.63
C GLN A 346 -3.45 -14.26 8.26
N GLY A 347 -2.34 -14.99 8.15
CA GLY A 347 -1.89 -15.54 6.88
C GLY A 347 -2.77 -16.67 6.31
N ASP A 348 -3.59 -17.29 7.16
CA ASP A 348 -4.52 -18.38 6.84
C ASP A 348 -5.93 -17.90 6.45
N GLN A 349 -6.29 -16.68 6.80
CA GLN A 349 -7.62 -16.15 6.44
C GLN A 349 -7.78 -15.99 4.92
N ALA A 350 -8.99 -16.27 4.43
CA ALA A 350 -9.34 -16.12 3.02
C ALA A 350 -9.21 -14.67 2.55
N LEU A 351 -8.72 -14.51 1.34
CA LEU A 351 -8.46 -13.20 0.73
C LEU A 351 -8.57 -13.32 -0.79
N VAL A 352 -9.10 -12.29 -1.44
CA VAL A 352 -8.90 -12.09 -2.87
C VAL A 352 -7.43 -11.75 -3.10
N CYS A 353 -6.66 -12.68 -3.70
CA CYS A 353 -5.24 -12.48 -3.94
C CYS A 353 -4.98 -11.38 -4.97
N ALA A 354 -5.79 -11.33 -6.02
CA ALA A 354 -5.79 -10.29 -7.03
C ALA A 354 -7.17 -10.17 -7.67
N SER A 355 -7.51 -8.98 -8.17
CA SER A 355 -8.71 -8.73 -8.97
C SER A 355 -8.30 -8.31 -10.37
N LEU A 356 -8.64 -9.11 -11.39
CA LEU A 356 -8.38 -8.76 -12.78
C LEU A 356 -9.29 -7.61 -13.23
N LEU A 357 -8.72 -6.65 -13.95
CA LEU A 357 -9.42 -5.46 -14.44
C LEU A 357 -9.73 -5.52 -15.94
N ASP A 358 -9.23 -6.55 -16.61
CA ASP A 358 -9.29 -6.73 -18.06
C ASP A 358 -10.23 -7.87 -18.50
N CYS A 359 -11.15 -8.29 -17.63
CA CYS A 359 -12.12 -9.36 -17.91
C CYS A 359 -13.53 -8.83 -18.29
N GLY A 360 -13.68 -7.55 -18.62
CA GLY A 360 -14.97 -6.95 -18.98
C GLY A 360 -15.43 -5.84 -18.06
N ALA A 361 -16.75 -5.67 -17.90
CA ALA A 361 -17.33 -4.57 -17.12
C ALA A 361 -17.12 -4.70 -15.60
N MET A 362 -16.93 -5.93 -15.12
CA MET A 362 -16.68 -6.25 -13.71
C MET A 362 -15.27 -6.78 -13.53
N SER A 363 -14.67 -6.54 -12.37
CA SER A 363 -13.39 -7.17 -12.03
C SER A 363 -13.59 -8.65 -11.70
N CYS A 364 -12.64 -9.50 -12.07
CA CYS A 364 -12.66 -10.92 -11.75
C CYS A 364 -11.74 -11.19 -10.54
N PRO A 365 -12.28 -11.56 -9.38
CA PRO A 365 -11.49 -11.90 -8.20
C PRO A 365 -10.83 -13.28 -8.35
N LEU A 366 -9.56 -13.36 -7.93
CA LEU A 366 -8.75 -14.57 -7.95
C LEU A 366 -8.44 -15.02 -6.51
N PHE A 367 -8.78 -16.27 -6.19
CA PHE A 367 -8.60 -16.85 -4.87
C PHE A 367 -7.56 -17.97 -4.89
N ILE A 368 -6.67 -18.00 -3.89
CA ILE A 368 -5.87 -19.16 -3.56
C ILE A 368 -6.45 -19.77 -2.30
N ASP A 369 -7.03 -20.96 -2.44
CA ASP A 369 -7.63 -21.71 -1.34
C ASP A 369 -6.57 -22.63 -0.74
N ARG A 370 -5.96 -22.19 0.36
CA ARG A 370 -4.87 -22.93 1.05
C ARG A 370 -5.42 -24.07 1.92
N GLU A 371 -6.61 -23.89 2.44
CA GLU A 371 -7.36 -24.85 3.26
C GLU A 371 -8.83 -24.67 2.88
N HIS A 372 -9.59 -25.76 2.73
CA HIS A 372 -11.04 -25.68 2.44
C HIS A 372 -11.70 -24.86 3.56
N SER A 373 -11.84 -23.55 3.37
CA SER A 373 -12.41 -22.67 4.38
C SER A 373 -13.81 -22.21 3.97
N ALA A 374 -14.75 -22.29 4.92
CA ALA A 374 -16.09 -21.73 4.76
C ALA A 374 -16.05 -20.21 4.48
N GLU A 375 -14.96 -19.53 4.85
CA GLU A 375 -14.76 -18.10 4.60
C GLU A 375 -14.64 -17.80 3.09
N VAL A 376 -14.03 -18.71 2.30
CA VAL A 376 -13.96 -18.56 0.83
C VAL A 376 -15.36 -18.67 0.24
N GLU A 377 -16.18 -19.61 0.71
CA GLU A 377 -17.57 -19.75 0.27
C GLU A 377 -18.40 -18.50 0.60
N MET A 378 -18.27 -17.96 1.83
CA MET A 378 -18.95 -16.73 2.23
C MET A 378 -18.55 -15.53 1.35
N LEU A 379 -17.27 -15.41 1.00
CA LEU A 379 -16.80 -14.34 0.13
C LEU A 379 -17.39 -14.51 -1.29
N ILE A 380 -17.47 -15.74 -1.81
CA ILE A 380 -18.06 -16.02 -3.12
C ILE A 380 -19.55 -15.68 -3.11
N ASP A 381 -20.29 -16.08 -2.09
CA ASP A 381 -21.71 -15.76 -1.93
C ASP A 381 -21.97 -14.26 -1.85
N PHE A 382 -21.06 -13.50 -1.23
CA PHE A 382 -21.13 -12.04 -1.13
C PHE A 382 -21.04 -11.35 -2.52
N PHE A 383 -20.30 -11.93 -3.47
CA PHE A 383 -20.19 -11.38 -4.83
C PHE A 383 -21.48 -11.45 -5.63
N GLY A 384 -22.49 -12.19 -5.12
CA GLY A 384 -23.71 -12.46 -5.86
C GLY A 384 -23.46 -13.36 -7.07
N PRO A 385 -24.51 -13.78 -7.75
CA PRO A 385 -24.34 -14.53 -9.00
C PRO A 385 -23.54 -13.65 -9.96
N THR A 386 -22.44 -14.19 -10.50
CA THR A 386 -21.75 -13.63 -11.65
C THR A 386 -22.80 -13.25 -12.69
N PRO A 387 -22.60 -12.16 -13.50
CA PRO A 387 -23.58 -11.75 -14.51
C PRO A 387 -23.99 -12.87 -15.45
N ASP A 388 -23.17 -13.91 -15.52
CA ASP A 388 -23.45 -15.17 -16.20
C ASP A 388 -23.45 -16.31 -15.17
N PRO A 389 -24.60 -16.96 -14.89
CA PRO A 389 -24.72 -18.04 -13.90
C PRO A 389 -23.83 -19.26 -14.14
N GLY A 390 -23.03 -19.23 -15.20
CA GLY A 390 -22.13 -20.30 -15.63
C GLY A 390 -20.64 -19.99 -15.46
N ASP A 391 -20.23 -18.75 -15.13
CA ASP A 391 -18.81 -18.43 -14.94
C ASP A 391 -18.35 -18.75 -13.51
N PRO A 392 -17.57 -19.83 -13.31
CA PRO A 392 -17.06 -20.16 -11.99
C PRO A 392 -16.08 -19.06 -11.54
N VAL A 393 -16.21 -18.60 -10.30
CA VAL A 393 -15.18 -17.78 -9.63
C VAL A 393 -13.84 -18.50 -9.74
N TRP A 394 -12.80 -17.83 -10.22
CA TRP A 394 -11.50 -18.46 -10.37
C TRP A 394 -10.91 -18.80 -8.98
N ARG A 395 -10.67 -20.08 -8.79
CA ARG A 395 -10.12 -20.64 -7.54
C ARG A 395 -8.97 -21.57 -7.85
N TRP A 396 -7.94 -21.51 -7.04
CA TRP A 396 -6.82 -22.43 -7.11
C TRP A 396 -6.54 -22.99 -5.72
N ASN A 397 -6.64 -24.32 -5.61
CA ASN A 397 -6.16 -25.04 -4.42
C ASN A 397 -4.85 -25.73 -4.78
N PRO A 398 -3.70 -25.19 -4.30
CA PRO A 398 -2.38 -25.74 -4.63
C PRO A 398 -2.14 -27.14 -4.09
N THR A 399 -2.93 -27.59 -3.11
CA THR A 399 -2.80 -28.96 -2.54
C THR A 399 -3.51 -30.00 -3.39
N LEU A 400 -4.42 -29.59 -4.27
CA LEU A 400 -5.21 -30.47 -5.13
C LEU A 400 -4.67 -30.56 -6.57
N GLY A 401 -3.84 -29.60 -6.99
CA GLY A 401 -3.29 -29.60 -8.33
C GLY A 401 -2.61 -28.31 -8.76
N ASP A 402 -2.20 -28.32 -10.03
CA ASP A 402 -1.56 -27.17 -10.66
C ASP A 402 -2.51 -25.98 -10.78
N MET A 403 -1.93 -24.79 -10.99
CA MET A 403 -2.68 -23.55 -11.17
C MET A 403 -3.58 -23.63 -12.42
N PRO A 404 -4.90 -23.44 -12.28
CA PRO A 404 -5.83 -23.43 -13.42
C PRO A 404 -5.49 -22.33 -14.42
N ALA A 405 -5.97 -22.46 -15.66
CA ALA A 405 -5.90 -21.41 -16.65
C ALA A 405 -6.57 -20.13 -16.12
N LEU A 406 -5.91 -18.99 -16.31
CA LEU A 406 -6.46 -17.70 -15.89
C LEU A 406 -7.64 -17.31 -16.80
N PRO A 407 -8.65 -16.58 -16.29
CA PRO A 407 -9.75 -16.05 -17.10
C PRO A 407 -9.22 -15.25 -18.29
N LEU A 408 -9.82 -15.41 -19.45
CA LEU A 408 -9.39 -14.71 -20.65
C LEU A 408 -9.64 -13.20 -20.53
N PRO A 409 -8.76 -12.35 -21.07
CA PRO A 409 -9.02 -10.93 -21.18
C PRO A 409 -10.18 -10.69 -22.16
N ASP A 410 -10.98 -9.65 -21.88
CA ASP A 410 -12.02 -9.20 -22.81
C ASP A 410 -11.37 -8.65 -24.10
N GLN A 411 -11.63 -9.32 -25.23
CA GLN A 411 -11.05 -8.93 -26.53
C GLN A 411 -11.54 -7.58 -27.05
N GLY A 412 -12.60 -7.01 -26.48
CA GLY A 412 -13.10 -5.67 -26.79
C GLY A 412 -12.27 -4.52 -26.20
N ARG A 413 -11.40 -4.81 -25.23
CA ARG A 413 -10.49 -3.82 -24.59
C ARG A 413 -9.06 -4.13 -24.96
N SER A 414 -8.62 -3.59 -26.11
CA SER A 414 -7.20 -3.60 -26.47
C SER A 414 -6.37 -2.94 -25.37
N THR A 415 -5.50 -3.73 -24.75
CA THR A 415 -4.55 -3.30 -23.69
C THR A 415 -3.41 -2.47 -24.27
N SER A 416 -3.72 -1.39 -24.97
CA SER A 416 -2.75 -0.43 -25.48
C SER A 416 -2.49 0.66 -24.43
N ASP A 417 -1.96 0.28 -23.26
CA ASP A 417 -1.55 1.24 -22.25
C ASP A 417 -0.04 1.46 -22.33
N THR A 418 0.36 2.57 -22.90
CA THR A 418 1.71 3.12 -22.76
C THR A 418 1.90 3.57 -21.32
N GLY A 419 2.30 2.63 -20.50
CA GLY A 419 2.72 2.64 -19.10
C GLY A 419 3.26 3.94 -18.49
N GLN A 420 2.48 4.99 -18.49
CA GLN A 420 2.64 6.02 -17.50
C GLN A 420 1.93 5.53 -16.23
N LEU A 421 2.70 5.32 -15.16
CA LEU A 421 2.15 5.35 -13.81
C LEU A 421 1.20 6.54 -13.78
N PRO A 422 -0.02 6.41 -13.20
CA PRO A 422 -0.89 7.55 -13.06
C PRO A 422 -0.05 8.63 -12.41
N ASP A 423 0.30 9.61 -13.23
CA ASP A 423 1.03 10.77 -12.77
C ASP A 423 0.03 11.46 -11.84
N THR A 424 0.15 11.18 -10.56
CA THR A 424 -0.48 11.95 -9.51
C THR A 424 0.17 13.33 -9.56
N ARG A 425 0.05 14.00 -10.71
CA ARG A 425 0.55 15.35 -10.84
C ARG A 425 -0.21 16.19 -9.87
N ILE A 426 0.48 16.56 -8.84
CA ILE A 426 0.20 17.72 -8.05
C ILE A 426 0.03 18.86 -9.04
N ILE A 427 -1.19 19.34 -9.19
CA ILE A 427 -1.49 20.44 -10.10
C ILE A 427 -1.17 21.69 -9.33
N GLN A 428 -0.05 22.33 -9.68
CA GLN A 428 0.33 23.62 -9.09
C GLN A 428 -0.69 24.68 -9.50
N PRO A 429 -1.12 25.54 -8.59
CA PRO A 429 -1.87 26.74 -8.96
C PRO A 429 -0.99 27.66 -9.80
N PRO A 430 -1.60 28.51 -10.66
CA PRO A 430 -0.88 29.50 -11.44
C PRO A 430 -0.11 30.49 -10.57
#